data_d45200c989d6e0667a80dccd70682138
#
_entry.id   d45200c989d6e0667a80dccd70682138
#
_cell.length_a   1.000
_cell.length_b   1.000
_cell.length_c   1.000
_cell.angle_alpha   90.00
_cell.angle_beta   90.00
_cell.angle_gamma   90.00
#
_symmetry.space_group_name_H-M   'P 1'
#
loop_
_entity.id
_entity.type
_entity.pdbx_description
1 polymer ?
#
loop_
_entity_poly.entity_id
_entity_poly.type
_entity_poly.pdbx_seq_one_letter_code
_entity_poly.pdbx_strand_id
1 'polypeptide(L)'
;MNKRDESAKEAKKIQQMGTLKVLVFLVLIILQIRWLVLIIFDLAGKFPWLSTVLTYASAVLMLYIYARNISPSFKFFWILLIAVFPIVGLCLYALGGSQAATRKVRKKFENAERELGTMLKRNPGMIAELKTRDPSAGTLAHFLSKYAFAPLYRAETTKYYSDTSSALRDQEKALENARNYIFMEYHAIEDGKSFQKIKEILIRKAAEGVDVRIIYDDLGSILMLKNSFQKELESHGIACRSFNPVTPFLNVFMNYRDHRKITIVDGKTGFAGGYNIADQYCNITQPYGYWKDTGVCITGAAVESMTAQFLMMWESLSSERNDAERFLYKKEETPGSDISAKSEISGCGFVQPYCDDPLDNEPVSEEIYLHHIRKANNYVWFSTPYLIITDEMRRELISAAKRGIDVRIVVPGIPDKKLVNQCTKSYYGRLVAGGVKIYEYTPGFNHAKLCIADGESAVVGSANLDYRSLYHHFENGIVFYHDPVVETVRQDLQKMMDVSRQISLQSLIAVPRWKKAFRMLIRLAAPML
;
A
#
# COMPACT_ATOMS: atom_id res chain seq x y z
N MET A 1 33.19 11.29 23.12
CA MET A 1 31.87 11.65 22.56
C MET A 1 31.22 10.35 22.13
N ASN A 2 30.01 10.06 22.61
CA ASN A 2 29.43 8.71 22.53
C ASN A 2 28.90 8.46 21.11
N LYS A 3 29.21 7.31 20.47
CA LYS A 3 28.70 6.91 19.13
C LYS A 3 27.17 7.09 18.98
N ARG A 4 26.43 7.03 20.10
CA ARG A 4 24.98 7.31 20.15
C ARG A 4 24.62 8.77 19.84
N ASP A 5 25.42 9.73 20.31
CA ASP A 5 25.19 11.17 20.09
C ASP A 5 25.51 11.58 18.66
N GLU A 6 26.51 10.93 18.04
CA GLU A 6 26.84 11.19 16.63
C GLU A 6 25.76 10.67 15.68
N SER A 7 25.29 9.44 15.88
CA SER A 7 24.20 8.85 15.09
C SER A 7 22.91 9.67 15.20
N ALA A 8 22.54 10.14 16.39
CA ALA A 8 21.35 10.99 16.59
C ALA A 8 21.49 12.37 15.90
N LYS A 9 22.69 12.97 15.94
CA LYS A 9 22.98 14.23 15.24
C LYS A 9 22.92 14.05 13.73
N GLU A 10 23.44 12.95 13.21
CA GLU A 10 23.43 12.62 11.78
C GLU A 10 22.01 12.39 11.27
N ALA A 11 21.18 11.59 11.96
CA ALA A 11 19.76 11.40 11.65
C ALA A 11 18.99 12.73 11.63
N LYS A 12 19.22 13.61 12.61
CA LYS A 12 18.61 14.94 12.66
C LYS A 12 19.05 15.81 11.47
N LYS A 13 20.32 15.73 11.06
CA LYS A 13 20.84 16.46 9.88
C LYS A 13 20.20 15.97 8.59
N ILE A 14 20.06 14.66 8.41
CA ILE A 14 19.37 14.05 7.25
C ILE A 14 17.91 14.52 7.20
N GLN A 15 17.21 14.46 8.31
CA GLN A 15 15.83 14.91 8.42
C GLN A 15 15.69 16.40 8.11
N GLN A 16 16.60 17.25 8.59
CA GLN A 16 16.60 18.68 8.29
C GLN A 16 16.85 18.96 6.80
N MET A 17 17.81 18.25 6.18
CA MET A 17 18.10 18.37 4.74
C MET A 17 16.91 17.91 3.89
N GLY A 18 16.28 16.78 4.23
CA GLY A 18 15.07 16.29 3.56
C GLY A 18 13.90 17.24 3.71
N THR A 19 13.68 17.79 4.91
CA THR A 19 12.63 18.79 5.17
C THR A 19 12.88 20.06 4.34
N LEU A 20 14.11 20.55 4.28
CA LEU A 20 14.47 21.71 3.45
C LEU A 20 14.23 21.42 1.97
N LYS A 21 14.61 20.25 1.48
CA LYS A 21 14.38 19.83 0.08
C LYS A 21 12.88 19.82 -0.25
N VAL A 22 12.05 19.23 0.62
CA VAL A 22 10.59 19.22 0.46
C VAL A 22 10.02 20.62 0.49
N LEU A 23 10.45 21.48 1.41
CA LEU A 23 10.00 22.85 1.51
C LEU A 23 10.36 23.65 0.25
N VAL A 24 11.59 23.55 -0.23
CA VAL A 24 12.04 24.22 -1.46
C VAL A 24 11.21 23.74 -2.66
N PHE A 25 10.97 22.45 -2.80
CA PHE A 25 10.15 21.92 -3.89
C PHE A 25 8.71 22.41 -3.80
N LEU A 26 8.14 22.46 -2.61
CA LEU A 26 6.78 22.98 -2.38
C LEU A 26 6.66 24.45 -2.74
N VAL A 27 7.65 25.26 -2.36
CA VAL A 27 7.74 26.69 -2.74
C VAL A 27 7.86 26.83 -4.26
N LEU A 28 8.72 26.05 -4.92
CA LEU A 28 8.87 26.08 -6.37
C LEU A 28 7.59 25.69 -7.10
N ILE A 29 6.89 24.67 -6.63
CA ILE A 29 5.58 24.26 -7.17
C ILE A 29 4.53 25.37 -7.00
N ILE A 30 4.46 26.01 -5.82
CA ILE A 30 3.54 27.14 -5.57
C ILE A 30 3.88 28.30 -6.51
N LEU A 31 5.15 28.63 -6.70
CA LEU A 31 5.59 29.68 -7.63
C LEU A 31 5.24 29.34 -9.08
N GLN A 32 5.40 28.09 -9.51
CA GLN A 32 5.00 27.62 -10.84
C GLN A 32 3.50 27.78 -11.06
N ILE A 33 2.67 27.35 -10.08
CA ILE A 33 1.22 27.51 -10.15
C ILE A 33 0.84 28.98 -10.20
N ARG A 34 1.42 29.80 -9.32
CA ARG A 34 1.17 31.25 -9.30
C ARG A 34 1.53 31.90 -10.63
N TRP A 35 2.71 31.59 -11.17
CA TRP A 35 3.19 32.13 -12.42
C TRP A 35 2.26 31.75 -13.59
N LEU A 36 1.85 30.47 -13.66
CA LEU A 36 0.90 29.97 -14.66
C LEU A 36 -0.44 30.70 -14.56
N VAL A 37 -0.97 30.84 -13.34
CA VAL A 37 -2.22 31.56 -13.08
C VAL A 37 -2.12 33.02 -13.52
N LEU A 38 -1.05 33.73 -13.17
CA LEU A 38 -0.83 35.14 -13.55
C LEU A 38 -0.75 35.31 -15.06
N ILE A 39 -0.02 34.44 -15.78
CA ILE A 39 0.03 34.48 -17.25
C ILE A 39 -1.35 34.31 -17.84
N ILE A 40 -2.12 33.35 -17.37
CA ILE A 40 -3.46 33.07 -17.91
C ILE A 40 -4.39 34.25 -17.66
N PHE A 41 -4.34 34.89 -16.47
CA PHE A 41 -5.14 36.07 -16.18
C PHE A 41 -4.72 37.29 -17.00
N ASP A 42 -3.42 37.51 -17.21
CA ASP A 42 -2.90 38.57 -18.06
C ASP A 42 -3.33 38.37 -19.54
N LEU A 43 -3.20 37.15 -20.03
CA LEU A 43 -3.66 36.78 -21.38
C LEU A 43 -5.19 36.93 -21.53
N ALA A 44 -5.97 36.49 -20.54
CA ALA A 44 -7.42 36.63 -20.56
C ALA A 44 -7.85 38.10 -20.51
N GLY A 45 -7.11 38.97 -19.80
CA GLY A 45 -7.33 40.41 -19.78
C GLY A 45 -7.01 41.09 -21.13
N LYS A 46 -5.92 40.67 -21.80
CA LYS A 46 -5.52 41.18 -23.13
C LYS A 46 -6.42 40.64 -24.26
N PHE A 47 -6.96 39.43 -24.11
CA PHE A 47 -7.76 38.74 -25.11
C PHE A 47 -9.08 38.26 -24.50
N PRO A 48 -10.14 39.10 -24.43
CA PRO A 48 -11.41 38.73 -23.80
C PRO A 48 -12.06 37.45 -24.36
N TRP A 49 -11.86 37.17 -25.66
CA TRP A 49 -12.32 35.95 -26.30
C TRP A 49 -11.69 34.67 -25.69
N LEU A 50 -10.44 34.79 -25.18
CA LEU A 50 -9.74 33.67 -24.56
C LEU A 50 -10.44 33.23 -23.25
N SER A 51 -10.89 34.19 -22.44
CA SER A 51 -11.67 33.91 -21.23
C SER A 51 -12.95 33.12 -21.55
N THR A 52 -13.66 33.55 -22.62
CA THR A 52 -14.86 32.87 -23.11
C THR A 52 -14.55 31.44 -23.56
N VAL A 53 -13.50 31.24 -24.36
CA VAL A 53 -13.06 29.92 -24.84
C VAL A 53 -12.68 29.00 -23.65
N LEU A 54 -11.92 29.52 -22.66
CA LEU A 54 -11.53 28.74 -21.48
C LEU A 54 -12.73 28.34 -20.62
N THR A 55 -13.74 29.19 -20.53
CA THR A 55 -15.00 28.87 -19.81
C THR A 55 -15.76 27.74 -20.52
N TYR A 56 -15.92 27.79 -21.85
CA TYR A 56 -16.52 26.68 -22.59
C TYR A 56 -15.68 25.40 -22.53
N ALA A 57 -14.36 25.52 -22.64
CA ALA A 57 -13.46 24.38 -22.49
C ALA A 57 -13.59 23.72 -21.11
N SER A 58 -13.76 24.52 -20.03
CA SER A 58 -14.01 24.02 -18.69
C SER A 58 -15.34 23.27 -18.60
N ALA A 59 -16.40 23.77 -19.23
CA ALA A 59 -17.70 23.09 -19.28
C ALA A 59 -17.60 21.73 -20.01
N VAL A 60 -16.93 21.72 -21.17
CA VAL A 60 -16.70 20.49 -21.94
C VAL A 60 -15.85 19.50 -21.12
N LEU A 61 -14.81 20.00 -20.42
CA LEU A 61 -13.98 19.16 -19.55
C LEU A 61 -14.78 18.55 -18.40
N MET A 62 -15.68 19.31 -17.76
CA MET A 62 -16.55 18.76 -16.70
C MET A 62 -17.44 17.64 -17.22
N LEU A 63 -18.03 17.78 -18.42
CA LEU A 63 -18.80 16.72 -19.08
C LEU A 63 -17.93 15.50 -19.41
N TYR A 64 -16.72 15.73 -19.89
CA TYR A 64 -15.76 14.66 -20.15
C TYR A 64 -15.40 13.89 -18.86
N ILE A 65 -15.11 14.60 -17.75
CA ILE A 65 -14.81 13.98 -16.44
C ILE A 65 -16.03 13.18 -15.94
N TYR A 66 -17.23 13.73 -16.11
CA TYR A 66 -18.46 13.04 -15.72
C TYR A 66 -18.64 11.71 -16.48
N ALA A 67 -18.33 11.68 -17.77
CA ALA A 67 -18.48 10.51 -18.63
C ALA A 67 -17.41 9.41 -18.39
N ARG A 68 -16.28 9.73 -17.72
CA ARG A 68 -15.21 8.75 -17.49
C ARG A 68 -15.62 7.70 -16.45
N ASN A 69 -15.08 6.46 -16.60
CA ASN A 69 -15.20 5.39 -15.61
C ASN A 69 -14.12 5.53 -14.53
N ILE A 70 -14.31 6.47 -13.60
CA ILE A 70 -13.47 6.68 -12.42
C ILE A 70 -14.39 6.84 -11.20
N SER A 71 -13.84 6.67 -10.00
CA SER A 71 -14.61 6.80 -8.76
C SER A 71 -15.42 8.12 -8.70
N PRO A 72 -16.70 8.07 -8.29
CA PRO A 72 -17.56 9.27 -8.19
C PRO A 72 -16.96 10.39 -7.33
N SER A 73 -16.21 10.05 -6.29
CA SER A 73 -15.56 11.02 -5.40
C SER A 73 -14.49 11.84 -6.10
N PHE A 74 -13.70 11.22 -7.00
CA PHE A 74 -12.73 11.93 -7.85
C PHE A 74 -13.41 12.82 -8.88
N LYS A 75 -14.49 12.33 -9.51
CA LYS A 75 -15.28 13.15 -10.44
C LYS A 75 -15.80 14.41 -9.74
N PHE A 76 -16.42 14.22 -8.58
CA PHE A 76 -17.01 15.33 -7.81
C PHE A 76 -15.95 16.36 -7.41
N PHE A 77 -14.80 15.92 -6.92
CA PHE A 77 -13.70 16.82 -6.56
C PHE A 77 -13.25 17.68 -7.74
N TRP A 78 -12.96 17.08 -8.89
CA TRP A 78 -12.50 17.80 -10.06
C TRP A 78 -13.57 18.71 -10.66
N ILE A 79 -14.82 18.23 -10.77
CA ILE A 79 -15.94 19.03 -11.26
C ILE A 79 -16.17 20.24 -10.37
N LEU A 80 -16.17 20.08 -9.04
CA LEU A 80 -16.32 21.18 -8.10
C LEU A 80 -15.17 22.18 -8.22
N LEU A 81 -13.93 21.72 -8.30
CA LEU A 81 -12.75 22.59 -8.45
C LEU A 81 -12.83 23.41 -9.75
N ILE A 82 -13.20 22.79 -10.87
CA ILE A 82 -13.34 23.45 -12.17
C ILE A 82 -14.54 24.40 -12.17
N ALA A 83 -15.66 24.03 -11.55
CA ALA A 83 -16.84 24.88 -11.49
C ALA A 83 -16.59 26.18 -10.66
N VAL A 84 -15.84 26.07 -9.55
CA VAL A 84 -15.51 27.22 -8.71
C VAL A 84 -14.38 28.07 -9.28
N PHE A 85 -13.39 27.41 -9.89
CA PHE A 85 -12.20 28.06 -10.45
C PHE A 85 -11.93 27.55 -11.88
N PRO A 86 -12.70 27.97 -12.92
CA PRO A 86 -12.67 27.37 -14.24
C PRO A 86 -11.27 27.30 -14.85
N ILE A 87 -10.55 28.42 -14.87
CA ILE A 87 -9.22 28.52 -15.48
C ILE A 87 -8.19 27.72 -14.66
N VAL A 88 -8.16 27.94 -13.36
CA VAL A 88 -7.22 27.24 -12.46
C VAL A 88 -7.50 25.74 -12.43
N GLY A 89 -8.77 25.37 -12.33
CA GLY A 89 -9.21 23.97 -12.33
C GLY A 89 -8.84 23.23 -13.61
N LEU A 90 -8.99 23.88 -14.78
CA LEU A 90 -8.59 23.33 -16.07
C LEU A 90 -7.07 23.06 -16.10
N CYS A 91 -6.25 24.04 -15.65
CA CYS A 91 -4.80 23.89 -15.61
C CYS A 91 -4.36 22.80 -14.63
N LEU A 92 -4.93 22.77 -13.42
CA LEU A 92 -4.62 21.75 -12.43
C LEU A 92 -5.06 20.36 -12.90
N TYR A 93 -6.20 20.25 -13.59
CA TYR A 93 -6.62 18.98 -14.18
C TYR A 93 -5.68 18.52 -15.30
N ALA A 94 -5.24 19.42 -16.17
CA ALA A 94 -4.27 19.10 -17.21
C ALA A 94 -2.94 18.60 -16.62
N LEU A 95 -2.49 19.18 -15.51
CA LEU A 95 -1.25 18.83 -14.82
C LEU A 95 -1.41 17.63 -13.86
N GLY A 96 -2.57 17.46 -13.21
CA GLY A 96 -2.78 16.54 -12.09
C GLY A 96 -3.91 15.53 -12.25
N GLY A 97 -4.84 15.73 -13.17
CA GLY A 97 -6.02 14.88 -13.36
C GLY A 97 -5.99 14.00 -14.60
N SER A 98 -5.09 14.30 -15.53
CA SER A 98 -5.01 13.60 -16.82
C SER A 98 -4.09 12.39 -16.75
N GLN A 99 -4.60 11.20 -17.06
CA GLN A 99 -3.78 9.97 -17.20
C GLN A 99 -2.87 10.01 -18.47
N ALA A 100 -2.96 11.02 -19.31
CA ALA A 100 -2.14 11.11 -20.52
C ALA A 100 -0.63 11.18 -20.21
N ALA A 101 -0.25 11.88 -19.14
CA ALA A 101 1.14 12.00 -18.70
C ALA A 101 1.73 10.68 -18.17
N THR A 102 0.89 9.75 -17.73
CA THR A 102 1.33 8.44 -17.19
C THR A 102 1.37 7.35 -18.27
N ARG A 103 0.91 7.62 -19.49
CA ARG A 103 0.76 6.62 -20.57
C ARG A 103 2.03 5.81 -20.85
N LYS A 104 3.21 6.45 -20.85
CA LYS A 104 4.49 5.74 -21.09
C LYS A 104 4.85 4.80 -19.96
N VAL A 105 4.66 5.25 -18.73
CA VAL A 105 4.94 4.44 -17.53
C VAL A 105 3.95 3.29 -17.45
N ARG A 106 2.66 3.58 -17.61
CA ARG A 106 1.59 2.57 -17.69
C ARG A 106 1.92 1.48 -18.71
N LYS A 107 2.31 1.85 -19.95
CA LYS A 107 2.65 0.86 -20.97
C LYS A 107 3.84 -0.04 -20.59
N LYS A 108 4.83 0.50 -19.84
CA LYS A 108 5.94 -0.31 -19.33
C LYS A 108 5.46 -1.33 -18.29
N PHE A 109 4.59 -0.91 -17.36
CA PHE A 109 3.99 -1.81 -16.38
C PHE A 109 3.13 -2.88 -17.05
N GLU A 110 2.19 -2.50 -17.91
CA GLU A 110 1.33 -3.43 -18.66
C GLU A 110 2.14 -4.47 -19.45
N ASN A 111 3.29 -4.09 -20.00
CA ASN A 111 4.17 -5.01 -20.71
C ASN A 111 4.86 -6.00 -19.75
N ALA A 112 5.46 -5.50 -18.65
CA ALA A 112 6.10 -6.33 -17.64
C ALA A 112 5.10 -7.29 -16.98
N GLU A 113 3.92 -6.80 -16.64
CA GLU A 113 2.84 -7.59 -16.06
C GLU A 113 2.38 -8.70 -17.01
N ARG A 114 2.19 -8.39 -18.28
CA ARG A 114 1.79 -9.39 -19.28
C ARG A 114 2.87 -10.46 -19.47
N GLU A 115 4.13 -10.06 -19.56
CA GLU A 115 5.26 -10.97 -19.76
C GLU A 115 5.42 -11.89 -18.52
N LEU A 116 5.55 -11.30 -17.33
CA LEU A 116 5.76 -12.05 -16.09
C LEU A 116 4.51 -12.79 -15.61
N GLY A 117 3.33 -12.21 -15.78
CA GLY A 117 2.06 -12.84 -15.42
C GLY A 117 1.75 -14.11 -16.22
N THR A 118 2.25 -14.21 -17.47
CA THR A 118 2.12 -15.45 -18.28
C THR A 118 3.08 -16.55 -17.83
N MET A 119 4.17 -16.21 -17.16
CA MET A 119 5.14 -17.18 -16.62
C MET A 119 4.61 -17.87 -15.37
N LEU A 120 3.73 -17.18 -14.60
CA LEU A 120 3.14 -17.75 -13.40
C LEU A 120 2.12 -18.85 -13.73
N LYS A 121 2.34 -20.05 -13.20
CA LYS A 121 1.46 -21.20 -13.43
C LYS A 121 0.17 -21.04 -12.66
N ARG A 122 -0.94 -20.82 -13.37
CA ARG A 122 -2.27 -20.87 -12.79
C ARG A 122 -2.68 -22.31 -12.56
N ASN A 123 -3.24 -22.62 -11.40
CA ASN A 123 -3.75 -23.94 -11.07
C ASN A 123 -5.29 -23.91 -10.90
N PRO A 124 -6.07 -24.14 -11.99
CA PRO A 124 -7.53 -24.17 -11.91
C PRO A 124 -8.08 -25.23 -10.95
N GLY A 125 -7.36 -26.35 -10.79
CA GLY A 125 -7.73 -27.43 -9.88
C GLY A 125 -7.74 -27.00 -8.42
N MET A 126 -6.76 -26.17 -7.99
CA MET A 126 -6.76 -25.61 -6.63
C MET A 126 -7.91 -24.65 -6.40
N ILE A 127 -8.25 -23.83 -7.40
CA ILE A 127 -9.42 -22.93 -7.30
C ILE A 127 -10.72 -23.73 -7.20
N ALA A 128 -10.86 -24.81 -7.99
CA ALA A 128 -12.01 -25.69 -7.92
C ALA A 128 -12.12 -26.39 -6.54
N GLU A 129 -11.00 -26.83 -5.99
CA GLU A 129 -10.94 -27.40 -4.64
C GLU A 129 -11.36 -26.39 -3.58
N LEU A 130 -10.78 -25.17 -3.58
CA LEU A 130 -11.18 -24.11 -2.65
C LEU A 130 -12.66 -23.78 -2.82
N LYS A 131 -13.16 -23.70 -4.05
CA LYS A 131 -14.57 -23.41 -4.34
C LYS A 131 -15.53 -24.50 -3.82
N THR A 132 -15.09 -25.74 -3.79
CA THR A 132 -15.88 -26.85 -3.21
C THR A 132 -15.98 -26.70 -1.69
N ARG A 133 -14.91 -26.27 -1.03
CA ARG A 133 -14.86 -26.06 0.42
C ARG A 133 -15.53 -24.73 0.85
N ASP A 134 -15.26 -23.66 0.12
CA ASP A 134 -15.77 -22.32 0.34
C ASP A 134 -16.05 -21.66 -1.04
N PRO A 135 -17.32 -21.71 -1.50
CA PRO A 135 -17.70 -21.16 -2.80
C PRO A 135 -17.35 -19.66 -2.95
N SER A 136 -17.46 -18.91 -1.86
CA SER A 136 -17.17 -17.48 -1.84
C SER A 136 -15.66 -17.22 -1.98
N ALA A 137 -14.83 -17.88 -1.18
CA ALA A 137 -13.38 -17.81 -1.30
C ALA A 137 -12.89 -18.24 -2.70
N GLY A 138 -13.50 -19.30 -3.26
CA GLY A 138 -13.18 -19.77 -4.62
C GLY A 138 -13.49 -18.73 -5.70
N THR A 139 -14.54 -17.90 -5.54
CA THR A 139 -14.83 -16.81 -6.50
C THR A 139 -13.81 -15.67 -6.38
N LEU A 140 -13.41 -15.30 -5.18
CA LEU A 140 -12.35 -14.31 -4.97
C LEU A 140 -11.02 -14.83 -5.53
N ALA A 141 -10.65 -16.07 -5.24
CA ALA A 141 -9.43 -16.67 -5.75
C ALA A 141 -9.39 -16.70 -7.29
N HIS A 142 -10.53 -16.97 -7.93
CA HIS A 142 -10.65 -16.90 -9.38
C HIS A 142 -10.44 -15.47 -9.90
N PHE A 143 -11.07 -14.47 -9.27
CA PHE A 143 -10.90 -13.06 -9.62
C PHE A 143 -9.43 -12.66 -9.54
N LEU A 144 -8.77 -12.90 -8.42
CA LEU A 144 -7.36 -12.56 -8.22
C LEU A 144 -6.44 -13.28 -9.20
N SER A 145 -6.69 -14.56 -9.48
CA SER A 145 -5.89 -15.33 -10.45
C SER A 145 -6.02 -14.80 -11.87
N LYS A 146 -7.20 -14.29 -12.23
CA LYS A 146 -7.47 -13.84 -13.60
C LYS A 146 -7.12 -12.38 -13.84
N TYR A 147 -7.45 -11.50 -12.91
CA TYR A 147 -7.38 -10.04 -13.09
C TYR A 147 -6.23 -9.37 -12.33
N ALA A 148 -5.69 -10.01 -11.28
CA ALA A 148 -4.54 -9.52 -10.53
C ALA A 148 -3.27 -10.36 -10.73
N PHE A 149 -3.23 -11.27 -11.70
CA PHE A 149 -2.10 -12.17 -11.95
C PHE A 149 -1.56 -12.85 -10.69
N ALA A 150 -2.45 -13.17 -9.76
CA ALA A 150 -2.14 -13.76 -8.47
C ALA A 150 -2.65 -15.22 -8.41
N PRO A 151 -1.86 -16.24 -8.79
CA PRO A 151 -2.24 -17.63 -8.67
C PRO A 151 -2.51 -18.05 -7.22
N LEU A 152 -3.40 -19.01 -7.04
CA LEU A 152 -3.66 -19.64 -5.75
C LEU A 152 -2.65 -20.76 -5.51
N TYR A 153 -2.11 -20.82 -4.30
CA TYR A 153 -1.16 -21.84 -3.86
C TYR A 153 -1.64 -22.54 -2.58
N ARG A 154 -1.17 -23.77 -2.38
CA ARG A 154 -1.24 -24.37 -1.04
C ARG A 154 -0.22 -23.69 -0.15
N ALA A 155 -0.63 -23.42 1.08
CA ALA A 155 0.27 -22.95 2.10
C ALA A 155 1.24 -24.06 2.50
N GLU A 156 2.57 -23.83 2.36
CA GLU A 156 3.58 -24.75 2.85
C GLU A 156 3.93 -24.40 4.30
N THR A 157 4.48 -23.22 4.53
CA THR A 157 4.68 -22.67 5.87
C THR A 157 4.23 -21.22 5.87
N THR A 158 3.44 -20.88 6.87
CA THR A 158 2.94 -19.52 7.08
C THR A 158 3.24 -19.09 8.52
N LYS A 159 3.71 -17.87 8.70
CA LYS A 159 3.96 -17.30 10.01
C LYS A 159 3.51 -15.85 10.06
N TYR A 160 2.68 -15.53 11.03
CA TYR A 160 2.24 -14.17 11.31
C TYR A 160 3.12 -13.52 12.39
N TYR A 161 3.40 -12.24 12.23
CA TYR A 161 4.11 -11.40 13.19
C TYR A 161 3.21 -10.28 13.66
N SER A 162 2.98 -10.22 14.95
CA SER A 162 2.22 -9.16 15.61
C SER A 162 3.04 -7.90 15.88
N ASP A 163 4.34 -7.91 15.58
CA ASP A 163 5.25 -6.78 15.72
C ASP A 163 6.38 -6.82 14.69
N THR A 164 6.86 -5.64 14.29
CA THR A 164 7.93 -5.48 13.28
C THR A 164 9.25 -6.06 13.72
N SER A 165 9.62 -5.93 15.00
CA SER A 165 10.94 -6.39 15.48
C SER A 165 11.10 -7.90 15.38
N SER A 166 10.02 -8.66 15.61
CA SER A 166 10.01 -10.10 15.41
C SER A 166 10.10 -10.48 13.94
N ALA A 167 9.40 -9.75 13.06
CA ALA A 167 9.48 -9.97 11.62
C ALA A 167 10.89 -9.71 11.10
N LEU A 168 11.52 -8.59 11.48
CA LEU A 168 12.88 -8.25 11.04
C LEU A 168 13.93 -9.25 11.55
N ARG A 169 13.81 -9.75 12.77
CA ARG A 169 14.73 -10.80 13.27
C ARG A 169 14.72 -12.07 12.44
N ASP A 170 13.54 -12.51 12.00
CA ASP A 170 13.45 -13.70 11.16
C ASP A 170 13.83 -13.38 9.71
N GLN A 171 13.55 -12.18 9.24
CA GLN A 171 14.03 -11.68 7.94
C GLN A 171 15.57 -11.64 7.90
N GLU A 172 16.24 -11.10 8.92
CA GLU A 172 17.70 -11.12 9.05
C GLU A 172 18.27 -12.54 8.94
N LYS A 173 17.67 -13.51 9.65
CA LYS A 173 18.09 -14.93 9.56
C LYS A 173 17.91 -15.50 8.14
N ALA A 174 16.82 -15.15 7.46
CA ALA A 174 16.60 -15.59 6.09
C ALA A 174 17.64 -14.98 5.15
N LEU A 175 17.93 -13.67 5.28
CA LEU A 175 18.95 -12.97 4.50
C LEU A 175 20.34 -13.57 4.68
N GLU A 176 20.71 -13.93 5.94
CA GLU A 176 21.98 -14.62 6.23
C GLU A 176 22.14 -15.95 5.45
N ASN A 177 21.04 -16.66 5.22
CA ASN A 177 21.04 -17.96 4.56
C ASN A 177 20.87 -17.87 3.04
N ALA A 178 20.76 -16.66 2.46
CA ALA A 178 20.62 -16.47 1.03
C ALA A 178 21.82 -17.03 0.24
N ARG A 179 21.54 -17.67 -0.90
CA ARG A 179 22.55 -18.29 -1.76
C ARG A 179 22.52 -17.78 -3.20
N ASN A 180 21.34 -17.40 -3.71
CA ASN A 180 21.16 -17.04 -5.12
C ASN A 180 20.80 -15.57 -5.27
N TYR A 181 19.74 -15.11 -4.59
CA TYR A 181 19.31 -13.74 -4.69
C TYR A 181 18.51 -13.23 -3.48
N ILE A 182 18.56 -11.92 -3.28
CA ILE A 182 17.79 -11.17 -2.30
C ILE A 182 17.12 -10.01 -3.02
N PHE A 183 15.80 -9.95 -2.96
CA PHE A 183 15.01 -8.81 -3.45
C PHE A 183 14.28 -8.14 -2.30
N MET A 184 14.42 -6.80 -2.23
CA MET A 184 13.78 -5.98 -1.20
C MET A 184 13.09 -4.78 -1.84
N GLU A 185 11.84 -4.56 -1.50
CA GLU A 185 11.03 -3.45 -1.98
C GLU A 185 10.27 -2.85 -0.80
N TYR A 186 10.55 -1.57 -0.51
CA TYR A 186 9.97 -0.88 0.63
C TYR A 186 9.60 0.56 0.32
N HIS A 187 8.42 0.99 0.77
CA HIS A 187 8.02 2.40 0.67
C HIS A 187 8.99 3.33 1.40
N ALA A 188 9.44 2.95 2.59
CA ALA A 188 10.38 3.75 3.36
C ALA A 188 11.50 2.88 3.93
N ILE A 189 12.72 3.33 3.70
CA ILE A 189 13.93 2.81 4.33
C ILE A 189 14.59 3.98 5.08
N GLU A 190 14.98 3.74 6.33
CA GLU A 190 15.78 4.67 7.13
C GLU A 190 17.18 4.10 7.31
N ASP A 191 18.22 4.89 7.01
CA ASP A 191 19.60 4.52 7.32
C ASP A 191 19.86 4.65 8.85
N GLY A 192 19.01 3.96 9.61
CA GLY A 192 18.95 3.91 11.07
C GLY A 192 19.37 2.56 11.63
N LYS A 193 19.17 2.36 12.94
CA LYS A 193 19.57 1.12 13.64
C LYS A 193 18.84 -0.11 13.12
N SER A 194 17.57 0.03 12.75
CA SER A 194 16.76 -1.07 12.22
C SER A 194 17.29 -1.59 10.89
N PHE A 195 17.88 -0.73 10.04
CA PHE A 195 18.41 -1.12 8.74
C PHE A 195 19.89 -1.50 8.79
N GLN A 196 20.67 -0.98 9.76
CA GLN A 196 22.12 -1.15 9.81
C GLN A 196 22.55 -2.62 9.71
N LYS A 197 21.93 -3.49 10.51
CA LYS A 197 22.27 -4.91 10.51
C LYS A 197 21.88 -5.59 9.19
N ILE A 198 20.73 -5.24 8.65
CA ILE A 198 20.30 -5.73 7.32
C ILE A 198 21.32 -5.29 6.28
N LYS A 199 21.73 -4.02 6.26
CA LYS A 199 22.71 -3.46 5.33
C LYS A 199 24.04 -4.22 5.38
N GLU A 200 24.56 -4.52 6.58
CA GLU A 200 25.78 -5.31 6.78
C GLU A 200 25.65 -6.72 6.17
N ILE A 201 24.49 -7.37 6.35
CA ILE A 201 24.21 -8.68 5.76
C ILE A 201 24.18 -8.57 4.24
N LEU A 202 23.48 -7.60 3.67
CA LEU A 202 23.34 -7.42 2.23
C LEU A 202 24.69 -7.16 1.55
N ILE A 203 25.55 -6.32 2.14
CA ILE A 203 26.90 -6.04 1.64
C ILE A 203 27.74 -7.33 1.60
N ARG A 204 27.71 -8.10 2.68
CA ARG A 204 28.43 -9.38 2.74
C ARG A 204 27.89 -10.37 1.69
N LYS A 205 26.56 -10.50 1.55
CA LYS A 205 25.94 -11.38 0.58
C LYS A 205 26.24 -11.00 -0.87
N ALA A 206 26.26 -9.70 -1.18
CA ALA A 206 26.67 -9.23 -2.48
C ALA A 206 28.14 -9.56 -2.77
N ALA A 207 29.05 -9.43 -1.78
CA ALA A 207 30.44 -9.84 -1.89
C ALA A 207 30.60 -11.37 -2.05
N GLU A 208 29.67 -12.19 -1.54
CA GLU A 208 29.59 -13.63 -1.76
C GLU A 208 29.03 -14.02 -3.14
N GLY A 209 28.62 -13.04 -3.97
CA GLY A 209 28.07 -13.26 -5.33
C GLY A 209 26.55 -13.45 -5.38
N VAL A 210 25.83 -13.21 -4.28
CA VAL A 210 24.35 -13.19 -4.27
C VAL A 210 23.85 -11.97 -5.02
N ASP A 211 22.86 -12.13 -5.92
CA ASP A 211 22.21 -11.02 -6.65
C ASP A 211 21.30 -10.24 -5.68
N VAL A 212 21.75 -9.07 -5.21
CA VAL A 212 21.02 -8.25 -4.25
C VAL A 212 20.41 -7.04 -4.95
N ARG A 213 19.06 -6.92 -4.89
CA ARG A 213 18.32 -5.82 -5.51
C ARG A 213 17.41 -5.14 -4.49
N ILE A 214 17.44 -3.79 -4.49
CA ILE A 214 16.62 -2.97 -3.59
C ILE A 214 15.82 -1.96 -4.41
N ILE A 215 14.53 -1.86 -4.13
CA ILE A 215 13.66 -0.77 -4.57
C ILE A 215 13.18 0.00 -3.34
N TYR A 216 13.21 1.33 -3.41
CA TYR A 216 12.59 2.18 -2.39
C TYR A 216 11.81 3.32 -3.05
N ASP A 217 10.75 3.79 -2.37
CA ASP A 217 10.03 4.98 -2.81
C ASP A 217 10.78 6.24 -2.38
N ASP A 218 11.07 7.13 -3.35
CA ASP A 218 11.89 8.33 -3.07
C ASP A 218 11.18 9.28 -2.09
N LEU A 219 9.86 9.49 -2.23
CA LEU A 219 9.11 10.35 -1.32
C LEU A 219 8.98 9.74 0.08
N GLY A 220 8.73 8.43 0.16
CA GLY A 220 8.64 7.69 1.42
C GLY A 220 9.94 7.74 2.22
N SER A 221 11.08 7.79 1.53
CA SER A 221 12.42 7.75 2.14
C SER A 221 13.12 9.11 2.20
N ILE A 222 12.54 10.18 1.64
CA ILE A 222 13.19 11.50 1.42
C ILE A 222 13.70 12.17 2.71
N LEU A 223 13.07 11.90 3.85
CA LEU A 223 13.45 12.42 5.17
C LEU A 223 14.38 11.48 5.94
N MET A 224 14.66 10.28 5.39
CA MET A 224 15.29 9.16 6.10
C MET A 224 16.60 8.70 5.45
N LEU A 225 16.81 9.02 4.16
CA LEU A 225 17.99 8.61 3.40
C LEU A 225 18.87 9.79 2.98
N LYS A 226 20.18 9.53 2.94
CA LYS A 226 21.16 10.45 2.32
C LYS A 226 21.02 10.42 0.80
N ASN A 227 21.35 11.53 0.12
CA ASN A 227 21.39 11.57 -1.34
C ASN A 227 22.41 10.59 -1.96
N SER A 228 23.39 10.13 -1.17
CA SER A 228 24.41 9.16 -1.58
C SER A 228 24.01 7.70 -1.34
N PHE A 229 22.87 7.44 -0.74
CA PHE A 229 22.45 6.09 -0.31
C PHE A 229 22.49 5.06 -1.44
N GLN A 230 21.88 5.39 -2.57
CA GLN A 230 21.88 4.50 -3.74
C GLN A 230 23.31 4.22 -4.22
N LYS A 231 24.15 5.27 -4.38
CA LYS A 231 25.54 5.12 -4.82
C LYS A 231 26.39 4.31 -3.83
N GLU A 232 26.12 4.46 -2.54
CA GLU A 232 26.79 3.69 -1.50
C GLU A 232 26.50 2.20 -1.64
N LEU A 233 25.21 1.82 -1.81
CA LEU A 233 24.84 0.42 -2.03
C LEU A 233 25.42 -0.13 -3.33
N GLU A 234 25.34 0.63 -4.42
CA GLU A 234 25.91 0.25 -5.73
C GLU A 234 27.42 0.04 -5.66
N SER A 235 28.16 0.82 -4.86
CA SER A 235 29.60 0.64 -4.65
C SER A 235 29.96 -0.69 -3.96
N HIS A 236 29.00 -1.31 -3.28
CA HIS A 236 29.11 -2.65 -2.67
C HIS A 236 28.52 -3.77 -3.53
N GLY A 237 28.19 -3.51 -4.81
CA GLY A 237 27.63 -4.51 -5.71
C GLY A 237 26.12 -4.78 -5.52
N ILE A 238 25.41 -3.95 -4.75
CA ILE A 238 23.97 -4.05 -4.54
C ILE A 238 23.26 -3.18 -5.59
N ALA A 239 22.42 -3.77 -6.43
CA ALA A 239 21.62 -3.02 -7.38
C ALA A 239 20.49 -2.27 -6.65
N CYS A 240 20.46 -0.94 -6.77
CA CYS A 240 19.50 -0.12 -6.02
C CYS A 240 18.77 0.85 -6.96
N ARG A 241 17.44 0.94 -6.83
CA ARG A 241 16.60 1.84 -7.64
C ARG A 241 15.62 2.59 -6.76
N SER A 242 15.45 3.90 -7.04
CA SER A 242 14.39 4.69 -6.43
C SER A 242 13.15 4.71 -7.32
N PHE A 243 11.98 4.43 -6.73
CA PHE A 243 10.71 4.60 -7.41
C PHE A 243 10.29 6.06 -7.39
N ASN A 244 9.91 6.57 -8.57
CA ASN A 244 9.31 7.89 -8.79
C ASN A 244 10.03 9.03 -8.05
N PRO A 245 11.27 9.37 -8.46
CA PRO A 245 12.06 10.41 -7.81
C PRO A 245 11.32 11.74 -7.74
N VAL A 246 11.38 12.39 -6.59
CA VAL A 246 10.74 13.69 -6.36
C VAL A 246 11.50 14.77 -7.10
N THR A 247 10.81 15.43 -8.02
CA THR A 247 11.34 16.55 -8.82
C THR A 247 10.64 17.86 -8.47
N PRO A 248 11.28 19.03 -8.64
CA PRO A 248 10.68 20.32 -8.34
C PRO A 248 9.65 20.77 -9.38
N PHE A 249 9.23 19.88 -10.28
CA PHE A 249 8.24 20.15 -11.32
C PHE A 249 6.93 19.46 -11.00
N LEU A 250 5.80 20.13 -11.29
CA LEU A 250 4.49 19.53 -11.23
C LEU A 250 4.42 18.33 -12.19
N ASN A 251 4.32 17.14 -11.62
CA ASN A 251 4.18 15.91 -12.36
C ASN A 251 3.05 15.07 -11.75
N VAL A 252 2.09 14.71 -12.58
CA VAL A 252 0.94 13.86 -12.19
C VAL A 252 1.38 12.55 -11.56
N PHE A 253 2.45 11.96 -12.11
CA PHE A 253 2.98 10.70 -11.63
C PHE A 253 3.49 10.77 -10.19
N MET A 254 3.76 11.98 -9.65
CA MET A 254 4.14 12.15 -8.24
C MET A 254 3.08 11.64 -7.24
N ASN A 255 1.81 11.52 -7.64
CA ASN A 255 0.76 10.96 -6.79
C ASN A 255 0.85 9.43 -6.66
N TYR A 256 1.40 8.76 -7.67
CA TYR A 256 1.59 7.32 -7.62
C TYR A 256 2.83 6.99 -6.82
N ARG A 257 2.65 6.21 -5.75
CA ARG A 257 3.76 5.84 -4.86
C ARG A 257 3.84 4.33 -4.75
N ASP A 258 5.07 3.84 -4.64
CA ASP A 258 5.28 2.45 -4.27
C ASP A 258 5.10 2.33 -2.75
N HIS A 259 4.02 1.66 -2.35
CA HIS A 259 3.71 1.44 -0.94
C HIS A 259 3.87 -0.02 -0.53
N ARG A 260 4.47 -0.84 -1.37
CA ARG A 260 4.74 -2.25 -1.11
C ARG A 260 5.84 -2.43 -0.07
N LYS A 261 5.79 -3.55 0.63
CA LYS A 261 6.80 -3.99 1.60
C LYS A 261 7.00 -5.48 1.40
N ILE A 262 8.08 -5.80 0.68
CA ILE A 262 8.37 -7.18 0.25
C ILE A 262 9.85 -7.45 0.48
N THR A 263 10.16 -8.62 1.04
CA THR A 263 11.51 -9.20 1.00
C THR A 263 11.42 -10.62 0.53
N ILE A 264 12.26 -10.99 -0.43
CA ILE A 264 12.31 -12.31 -1.05
C ILE A 264 13.73 -12.83 -0.96
N VAL A 265 13.86 -14.08 -0.52
CA VAL A 265 15.14 -14.78 -0.44
C VAL A 265 15.05 -16.06 -1.24
N ASP A 266 15.90 -16.17 -2.28
CA ASP A 266 16.08 -17.35 -3.15
C ASP A 266 14.78 -17.88 -3.80
N GLY A 267 13.70 -17.07 -3.87
CA GLY A 267 12.38 -17.51 -4.32
C GLY A 267 11.71 -18.56 -3.43
N LYS A 268 12.26 -18.80 -2.25
CA LYS A 268 11.80 -19.82 -1.31
C LYS A 268 11.16 -19.25 -0.06
N THR A 269 11.60 -18.07 0.37
CA THR A 269 11.09 -17.40 1.56
C THR A 269 10.68 -15.97 1.20
N GLY A 270 9.46 -15.59 1.51
CA GLY A 270 8.90 -14.27 1.25
C GLY A 270 8.34 -13.63 2.51
N PHE A 271 8.66 -12.36 2.74
CA PHE A 271 8.10 -11.52 3.81
C PHE A 271 7.27 -10.41 3.19
N ALA A 272 6.10 -10.17 3.77
CA ALA A 272 5.22 -9.08 3.41
C ALA A 272 4.51 -8.52 4.64
N GLY A 273 3.99 -7.28 4.55
CA GLY A 273 3.22 -6.71 5.64
C GLY A 273 3.00 -5.21 5.54
N GLY A 274 2.65 -4.59 6.67
CA GLY A 274 2.44 -3.14 6.79
C GLY A 274 3.71 -2.35 7.11
N TYR A 275 4.75 -3.00 7.61
CA TYR A 275 5.93 -2.37 8.18
C TYR A 275 6.97 -1.93 7.14
N ASN A 276 7.55 -0.76 7.37
CA ASN A 276 8.75 -0.29 6.68
C ASN A 276 10.01 -0.61 7.50
N ILE A 277 11.19 -0.41 6.93
CA ILE A 277 12.45 -0.59 7.63
C ILE A 277 12.91 0.77 8.15
N ALA A 278 12.39 1.16 9.32
CA ALA A 278 12.78 2.39 10.00
C ALA A 278 12.64 2.22 11.53
N ASP A 279 13.41 3.00 12.28
CA ASP A 279 13.55 2.86 13.72
C ASP A 279 12.23 3.01 14.48
N GLN A 280 11.32 3.85 13.99
CA GLN A 280 10.00 4.02 14.60
C GLN A 280 9.09 2.79 14.43
N TYR A 281 9.21 2.03 13.33
CA TYR A 281 8.43 0.80 13.12
C TYR A 281 8.88 -0.33 14.05
N CYS A 282 10.13 -0.29 14.47
CA CYS A 282 10.72 -1.25 15.43
C CYS A 282 10.60 -0.81 16.89
N ASN A 283 9.91 0.30 17.16
CA ASN A 283 9.81 0.91 18.50
C ASN A 283 11.16 1.28 19.12
N ILE A 284 12.22 1.46 18.31
CA ILE A 284 13.51 2.02 18.73
C ILE A 284 13.34 3.51 19.07
N THR A 285 12.52 4.20 18.29
CA THR A 285 12.00 5.54 18.59
C THR A 285 10.47 5.48 18.65
N GLN A 286 9.85 6.30 19.50
CA GLN A 286 8.40 6.25 19.75
C GLN A 286 7.74 7.65 19.65
N PRO A 287 7.79 8.32 18.50
CA PRO A 287 7.25 9.68 18.35
C PRO A 287 5.73 9.75 18.55
N TYR A 288 5.02 8.63 18.39
CA TYR A 288 3.56 8.52 18.48
C TYR A 288 3.11 7.42 19.47
N GLY A 289 3.89 7.18 20.53
CA GLY A 289 3.70 6.04 21.43
C GLY A 289 4.13 4.73 20.77
N TYR A 290 3.58 3.60 21.24
CA TYR A 290 3.90 2.29 20.66
C TYR A 290 3.43 2.20 19.22
N TRP A 291 4.35 1.89 18.31
CA TRP A 291 4.04 1.66 16.90
C TRP A 291 3.63 0.21 16.68
N LYS A 292 2.34 -0.02 16.46
CA LYS A 292 1.79 -1.33 16.17
C LYS A 292 1.78 -1.56 14.66
N ASP A 293 2.54 -2.54 14.20
CA ASP A 293 2.48 -3.02 12.82
C ASP A 293 2.51 -4.55 12.77
N THR A 294 2.30 -5.12 11.60
CA THR A 294 2.17 -6.56 11.41
C THR A 294 2.82 -7.00 10.11
N GLY A 295 3.20 -8.26 10.06
CA GLY A 295 3.74 -8.88 8.87
C GLY A 295 3.51 -10.38 8.83
N VAL A 296 3.86 -10.97 7.70
CA VAL A 296 3.81 -12.41 7.48
C VAL A 296 5.07 -12.89 6.77
N CYS A 297 5.43 -14.13 7.03
CA CYS A 297 6.40 -14.88 6.26
C CYS A 297 5.68 -16.08 5.64
N ILE A 298 5.93 -16.32 4.37
CA ILE A 298 5.50 -17.53 3.66
C ILE A 298 6.70 -18.22 3.03
N THR A 299 6.63 -19.54 2.88
CA THR A 299 7.66 -20.31 2.18
C THR A 299 7.04 -21.14 1.06
N GLY A 300 7.89 -21.61 0.15
CA GLY A 300 7.53 -22.52 -0.92
C GLY A 300 7.03 -21.84 -2.19
N ALA A 301 6.21 -22.55 -2.96
CA ALA A 301 5.80 -22.14 -4.32
C ALA A 301 5.10 -20.77 -4.39
N ALA A 302 4.40 -20.36 -3.33
CA ALA A 302 3.70 -19.07 -3.32
C ALA A 302 4.63 -17.86 -3.40
N VAL A 303 5.92 -18.01 -3.05
CA VAL A 303 6.94 -16.95 -3.15
C VAL A 303 7.24 -16.57 -4.59
N GLU A 304 6.95 -17.48 -5.56
CA GLU A 304 7.05 -17.19 -6.99
C GLU A 304 6.22 -15.97 -7.41
N SER A 305 4.97 -15.86 -6.92
CA SER A 305 4.15 -14.66 -7.15
C SER A 305 4.80 -13.40 -6.62
N MET A 306 5.35 -13.43 -5.40
CA MET A 306 6.03 -12.26 -4.83
C MET A 306 7.28 -11.90 -5.64
N THR A 307 8.01 -12.90 -6.15
CA THR A 307 9.18 -12.70 -7.02
C THR A 307 8.78 -12.02 -8.33
N ALA A 308 7.71 -12.50 -8.97
CA ALA A 308 7.19 -11.88 -10.19
C ALA A 308 6.74 -10.43 -9.93
N GLN A 309 6.04 -10.18 -8.83
CA GLN A 309 5.60 -8.85 -8.42
C GLN A 309 6.76 -7.86 -8.23
N PHE A 310 7.84 -8.28 -7.59
CA PHE A 310 9.06 -7.48 -7.49
C PHE A 310 9.69 -7.22 -8.86
N LEU A 311 9.80 -8.25 -9.70
CA LEU A 311 10.41 -8.12 -11.02
C LEU A 311 9.59 -7.22 -11.96
N MET A 312 8.24 -7.25 -11.88
CA MET A 312 7.39 -6.32 -12.62
C MET A 312 7.73 -4.86 -12.31
N MET A 313 7.91 -4.53 -11.02
CA MET A 313 8.36 -3.19 -10.61
C MET A 313 9.78 -2.91 -11.07
N TRP A 314 10.69 -3.84 -10.86
CA TRP A 314 12.11 -3.70 -11.23
C TRP A 314 12.29 -3.41 -12.72
N GLU A 315 11.60 -4.14 -13.58
CA GLU A 315 11.65 -3.96 -15.04
C GLU A 315 11.00 -2.65 -15.51
N SER A 316 9.91 -2.25 -14.86
CA SER A 316 9.26 -0.98 -15.18
C SER A 316 10.15 0.24 -14.94
N LEU A 317 11.10 0.13 -14.01
CA LEU A 317 12.07 1.17 -13.65
C LEU A 317 13.31 1.18 -14.55
N SER A 318 13.49 0.16 -15.40
CA SER A 318 14.66 0.01 -16.27
C SER A 318 14.27 0.02 -17.74
N SER A 319 15.24 0.28 -18.59
CA SER A 319 15.19 -0.02 -20.02
C SER A 319 15.86 -1.37 -20.36
N GLU A 320 16.56 -1.97 -19.40
CA GLU A 320 17.22 -3.25 -19.56
C GLU A 320 16.23 -4.38 -19.29
N ARG A 321 16.10 -5.33 -20.25
CA ARG A 321 15.39 -6.58 -20.04
C ARG A 321 16.17 -7.43 -19.05
N ASN A 322 15.51 -7.83 -17.98
CA ASN A 322 16.07 -8.81 -17.06
C ASN A 322 15.69 -10.22 -17.51
N ASP A 323 16.55 -11.17 -17.18
CA ASP A 323 16.30 -12.58 -17.37
C ASP A 323 15.42 -13.10 -16.21
N ALA A 324 14.14 -12.69 -16.22
CA ALA A 324 13.20 -12.99 -15.15
C ALA A 324 12.99 -14.50 -14.95
N GLU A 325 13.09 -15.28 -16.02
CA GLU A 325 13.01 -16.75 -15.95
C GLU A 325 14.06 -17.36 -15.02
N ARG A 326 15.18 -16.68 -14.83
CA ARG A 326 16.27 -17.12 -13.94
C ARG A 326 15.81 -17.13 -12.46
N PHE A 327 14.87 -16.28 -12.09
CA PHE A 327 14.45 -16.04 -10.70
C PHE A 327 13.12 -16.71 -10.37
N LEU A 328 12.33 -17.08 -11.36
CA LEU A 328 11.09 -17.78 -11.13
C LEU A 328 11.37 -19.24 -10.78
N TYR A 329 10.54 -19.80 -9.92
CA TYR A 329 10.71 -21.15 -9.38
C TYR A 329 10.72 -22.20 -10.51
N LYS A 330 11.91 -22.71 -10.86
CA LYS A 330 12.04 -23.94 -11.63
C LYS A 330 11.94 -25.08 -10.63
N LYS A 331 10.83 -25.81 -10.67
CA LYS A 331 10.75 -27.11 -9.99
C LYS A 331 11.93 -27.91 -10.53
N GLU A 332 12.93 -28.21 -9.68
CA GLU A 332 13.91 -29.23 -10.02
C GLU A 332 13.12 -30.46 -10.40
N GLU A 333 13.20 -30.87 -11.67
CA GLU A 333 12.67 -32.13 -12.12
C GLU A 333 13.51 -33.21 -11.41
N THR A 334 13.10 -33.60 -10.23
CA THR A 334 13.54 -34.86 -9.65
C THR A 334 12.88 -35.92 -10.51
N PRO A 335 13.64 -36.69 -11.32
CA PRO A 335 13.07 -37.73 -12.16
C PRO A 335 12.37 -38.74 -11.23
N GLY A 336 11.04 -38.80 -11.29
CA GLY A 336 10.26 -39.82 -10.58
C GLY A 336 9.34 -39.33 -9.44
N SER A 337 9.16 -38.05 -9.19
CA SER A 337 8.10 -37.62 -8.28
C SER A 337 6.80 -37.34 -9.04
N ASP A 338 6.05 -38.39 -9.30
CA ASP A 338 4.62 -38.26 -9.60
C ASP A 338 3.93 -37.37 -8.56
N ILE A 339 3.13 -36.41 -9.05
CA ILE A 339 2.35 -35.45 -8.25
C ILE A 339 1.25 -36.15 -7.41
N SER A 340 1.36 -37.45 -7.21
CA SER A 340 0.52 -38.25 -6.32
C SER A 340 1.14 -38.50 -4.95
N ALA A 341 2.31 -37.93 -4.63
CA ALA A 341 2.79 -37.96 -3.26
C ALA A 341 1.80 -37.16 -2.40
N LYS A 342 0.85 -37.89 -1.81
CA LYS A 342 0.10 -37.50 -0.64
C LYS A 342 1.10 -37.06 0.44
N SER A 343 1.52 -35.78 0.41
CA SER A 343 2.04 -35.20 1.62
C SER A 343 0.82 -35.08 2.52
N GLU A 344 0.75 -35.93 3.51
CA GLU A 344 -0.12 -35.80 4.66
C GLU A 344 0.26 -34.54 5.46
N ILE A 345 0.18 -33.36 4.83
CA ILE A 345 0.16 -32.08 5.51
C ILE A 345 -1.30 -31.81 5.78
N SER A 346 -1.81 -32.56 6.75
CA SER A 346 -3.10 -32.34 7.37
C SER A 346 -3.11 -30.95 8.00
N GLY A 347 -3.78 -29.97 7.36
CA GLY A 347 -4.12 -28.70 7.97
C GLY A 347 -3.65 -27.43 7.27
N CYS A 348 -2.89 -27.48 6.21
CA CYS A 348 -2.52 -26.28 5.46
C CYS A 348 -3.67 -25.77 4.61
N GLY A 349 -3.99 -24.46 4.75
CA GLY A 349 -4.93 -23.75 3.92
C GLY A 349 -4.37 -23.38 2.56
N PHE A 350 -4.91 -22.30 2.00
CA PHE A 350 -4.40 -21.73 0.75
C PHE A 350 -3.90 -20.32 1.01
N VAL A 351 -2.93 -19.90 0.20
CA VAL A 351 -2.36 -18.55 0.21
C VAL A 351 -2.36 -17.98 -1.20
N GLN A 352 -2.62 -16.69 -1.29
CA GLN A 352 -2.68 -15.97 -2.55
C GLN A 352 -2.02 -14.60 -2.42
N PRO A 353 -0.69 -14.49 -2.67
CA PRO A 353 -0.02 -13.21 -2.73
C PRO A 353 -0.51 -12.41 -3.93
N TYR A 354 -0.90 -11.16 -3.71
CA TYR A 354 -1.40 -10.25 -4.75
C TYR A 354 -0.70 -8.91 -4.73
N CYS A 355 -0.72 -8.22 -5.87
CA CYS A 355 -0.41 -6.80 -5.99
C CYS A 355 -1.65 -6.02 -6.43
N ASP A 356 -1.67 -4.75 -6.08
CA ASP A 356 -2.61 -3.76 -6.59
C ASP A 356 -1.82 -2.70 -7.37
N ASP A 357 -2.26 -2.39 -8.58
CA ASP A 357 -1.61 -1.44 -9.48
C ASP A 357 -2.59 -0.29 -9.80
N PRO A 358 -2.27 0.96 -9.44
CA PRO A 358 -3.17 2.09 -9.69
C PRO A 358 -3.27 2.48 -11.17
N LEU A 359 -2.55 1.81 -12.07
CA LEU A 359 -2.48 2.18 -13.49
C LEU A 359 -3.45 1.38 -14.37
N ASP A 360 -3.97 0.24 -13.92
CA ASP A 360 -4.82 -0.67 -14.70
C ASP A 360 -6.33 -0.37 -14.57
N ASN A 361 -6.74 0.40 -13.57
CA ASN A 361 -8.12 0.70 -13.15
C ASN A 361 -8.86 -0.49 -12.49
N GLU A 362 -8.16 -1.53 -12.04
CA GLU A 362 -8.72 -2.63 -11.25
C GLU A 362 -8.35 -2.42 -9.77
N PRO A 363 -9.25 -1.93 -8.91
CA PRO A 363 -8.95 -1.68 -7.50
C PRO A 363 -8.96 -2.98 -6.70
N VAL A 364 -7.94 -3.81 -6.90
CA VAL A 364 -7.84 -5.17 -6.36
C VAL A 364 -8.00 -5.21 -4.84
N SER A 365 -7.33 -4.31 -4.12
CA SER A 365 -7.41 -4.25 -2.66
C SER A 365 -8.82 -3.87 -2.17
N GLU A 366 -9.50 -2.94 -2.85
CA GLU A 366 -10.88 -2.59 -2.50
C GLU A 366 -11.84 -3.75 -2.74
N GLU A 367 -11.72 -4.44 -3.87
CA GLU A 367 -12.55 -5.60 -4.18
C GLU A 367 -12.34 -6.75 -3.20
N ILE A 368 -11.11 -7.00 -2.75
CA ILE A 368 -10.82 -7.96 -1.70
C ILE A 368 -11.55 -7.58 -0.40
N TYR A 369 -11.47 -6.33 0.03
CA TYR A 369 -12.12 -5.87 1.26
C TYR A 369 -13.65 -5.88 1.15
N LEU A 370 -14.21 -5.45 0.02
CA LEU A 370 -15.64 -5.50 -0.26
C LEU A 370 -16.14 -6.95 -0.28
N HIS A 371 -15.37 -7.87 -0.86
CA HIS A 371 -15.70 -9.29 -0.86
C HIS A 371 -15.82 -9.83 0.58
N HIS A 372 -14.85 -9.51 1.46
CA HIS A 372 -14.89 -9.95 2.86
C HIS A 372 -16.10 -9.37 3.62
N ILE A 373 -16.47 -8.11 3.37
CA ILE A 373 -17.64 -7.46 3.98
C ILE A 373 -18.95 -8.13 3.51
N ARG A 374 -19.04 -8.43 2.21
CA ARG A 374 -20.25 -9.00 1.58
C ARG A 374 -20.46 -10.46 1.97
N LYS A 375 -19.38 -11.26 2.05
CA LYS A 375 -19.44 -12.68 2.38
C LYS A 375 -19.65 -12.96 3.87
N ALA A 376 -19.30 -12.04 4.76
CA ALA A 376 -19.34 -12.26 6.20
C ALA A 376 -20.74 -12.64 6.69
N ASN A 377 -20.80 -13.72 7.49
CA ASN A 377 -22.02 -14.24 8.13
C ASN A 377 -22.05 -13.93 9.63
N ASN A 378 -20.90 -13.91 10.30
CA ASN A 378 -20.80 -13.70 11.74
C ASN A 378 -20.06 -12.40 12.06
N TYR A 379 -18.87 -12.20 11.49
CA TYR A 379 -18.07 -11.01 11.74
C TYR A 379 -17.11 -10.66 10.60
N VAL A 380 -16.80 -9.37 10.48
CA VAL A 380 -15.71 -8.87 9.68
C VAL A 380 -14.98 -7.76 10.45
N TRP A 381 -13.68 -7.94 10.69
CA TRP A 381 -12.87 -7.01 11.46
C TRP A 381 -11.71 -6.46 10.63
N PHE A 382 -11.41 -5.19 10.86
CA PHE A 382 -10.35 -4.47 10.17
C PHE A 382 -9.38 -3.80 11.13
N SER A 383 -8.15 -3.65 10.71
CA SER A 383 -7.17 -2.71 11.26
C SER A 383 -6.65 -1.81 10.14
N THR A 384 -6.57 -0.51 10.38
CA THR A 384 -6.05 0.45 9.42
C THR A 384 -5.54 1.72 10.11
N PRO A 385 -4.43 2.33 9.62
CA PRO A 385 -3.99 3.63 10.15
C PRO A 385 -4.90 4.79 9.73
N TYR A 386 -5.59 4.67 8.60
CA TYR A 386 -6.45 5.72 8.05
C TYR A 386 -7.78 5.11 7.60
N LEU A 387 -8.88 5.75 7.99
CA LEU A 387 -10.25 5.34 7.64
C LEU A 387 -10.89 6.44 6.80
N ILE A 388 -10.56 6.45 5.51
CA ILE A 388 -11.01 7.45 4.51
C ILE A 388 -11.57 6.71 3.30
N ILE A 389 -12.65 6.01 3.52
CA ILE A 389 -13.25 5.00 2.64
C ILE A 389 -14.19 5.59 1.60
N THR A 390 -14.40 4.83 0.53
CA THR A 390 -15.40 5.13 -0.49
C THR A 390 -16.82 5.08 0.07
N ASP A 391 -17.75 5.72 -0.65
CA ASP A 391 -19.15 5.65 -0.28
C ASP A 391 -19.72 4.25 -0.45
N GLU A 392 -19.19 3.45 -1.37
CA GLU A 392 -19.53 2.05 -1.54
C GLU A 392 -19.12 1.22 -0.32
N MET A 393 -17.84 1.26 0.05
CA MET A 393 -17.33 0.54 1.23
C MET A 393 -18.07 0.97 2.52
N ARG A 394 -18.34 2.27 2.67
CA ARG A 394 -19.12 2.77 3.80
C ARG A 394 -20.54 2.18 3.85
N ARG A 395 -21.21 2.07 2.70
CA ARG A 395 -22.56 1.47 2.60
C ARG A 395 -22.55 -0.01 2.93
N GLU A 396 -21.55 -0.74 2.40
CA GLU A 396 -21.40 -2.17 2.65
C GLU A 396 -21.12 -2.48 4.12
N LEU A 397 -20.22 -1.73 4.79
CA LEU A 397 -19.95 -1.87 6.22
C LEU A 397 -21.21 -1.64 7.07
N ILE A 398 -21.99 -0.59 6.76
CA ILE A 398 -23.24 -0.28 7.46
C ILE A 398 -24.29 -1.37 7.17
N SER A 399 -24.39 -1.82 5.93
CA SER A 399 -25.31 -2.88 5.53
C SER A 399 -24.99 -4.19 6.26
N ALA A 400 -23.72 -4.57 6.33
CA ALA A 400 -23.27 -5.75 7.08
C ALA A 400 -23.65 -5.65 8.57
N ALA A 401 -23.35 -4.53 9.23
CA ALA A 401 -23.70 -4.30 10.62
C ALA A 401 -25.23 -4.38 10.86
N LYS A 402 -26.04 -3.82 9.95
CA LYS A 402 -27.51 -3.90 10.03
C LYS A 402 -28.07 -5.29 9.77
N ARG A 403 -27.36 -6.14 9.04
CA ARG A 403 -27.70 -7.57 8.89
C ARG A 403 -27.37 -8.40 10.14
N GLY A 404 -26.77 -7.78 11.18
CA GLY A 404 -26.39 -8.47 12.41
C GLY A 404 -24.94 -8.95 12.45
N ILE A 405 -24.15 -8.65 11.42
CA ILE A 405 -22.72 -8.98 11.36
C ILE A 405 -21.95 -8.10 12.34
N ASP A 406 -21.04 -8.68 13.12
CA ASP A 406 -20.17 -7.94 14.02
C ASP A 406 -19.03 -7.26 13.24
N VAL A 407 -19.24 -5.99 12.86
CA VAL A 407 -18.28 -5.19 12.10
C VAL A 407 -17.44 -4.34 13.06
N ARG A 408 -16.11 -4.58 13.08
CA ARG A 408 -15.18 -3.85 13.96
C ARG A 408 -14.02 -3.26 13.16
N ILE A 409 -13.61 -2.05 13.53
CA ILE A 409 -12.48 -1.34 12.89
C ILE A 409 -11.57 -0.77 13.97
N VAL A 410 -10.29 -1.14 13.95
CA VAL A 410 -9.26 -0.59 14.83
C VAL A 410 -8.46 0.47 14.08
N VAL A 411 -8.37 1.66 14.68
CA VAL A 411 -7.65 2.83 14.13
C VAL A 411 -6.69 3.41 15.18
N PRO A 412 -5.73 4.28 14.80
CA PRO A 412 -4.83 4.88 15.78
C PRO A 412 -5.53 5.75 16.82
N GLY A 413 -5.13 5.64 18.09
CA GLY A 413 -5.50 6.56 19.15
C GLY A 413 -4.62 7.81 19.15
N ILE A 414 -3.32 7.65 18.86
CA ILE A 414 -2.36 8.76 18.69
C ILE A 414 -2.01 8.85 17.20
N PRO A 415 -2.42 9.91 16.48
CA PRO A 415 -2.19 10.02 15.04
C PRO A 415 -0.79 10.54 14.69
N ASP A 416 -0.23 10.07 13.57
CA ASP A 416 0.97 10.62 12.94
C ASP A 416 0.68 11.94 12.20
N LYS A 417 -0.48 12.05 11.54
CA LYS A 417 -0.93 13.19 10.73
C LYS A 417 -2.26 13.73 11.25
N LYS A 418 -2.20 14.87 11.95
CA LYS A 418 -3.38 15.48 12.60
C LYS A 418 -4.53 15.77 11.63
N LEU A 419 -4.24 16.28 10.43
CA LEU A 419 -5.26 16.63 9.43
C LEU A 419 -5.95 15.38 8.88
N VAL A 420 -5.18 14.35 8.50
CA VAL A 420 -5.68 13.06 8.01
C VAL A 420 -6.56 12.39 9.07
N ASN A 421 -6.17 12.48 10.36
CA ASN A 421 -6.98 11.97 11.45
C ASN A 421 -8.32 12.73 11.61
N GLN A 422 -8.38 14.05 11.34
CA GLN A 422 -9.66 14.76 11.33
C GLN A 422 -10.55 14.29 10.18
N CYS A 423 -9.97 13.96 9.02
CA CYS A 423 -10.70 13.33 7.92
C CYS A 423 -11.23 11.94 8.33
N THR A 424 -10.39 11.05 8.89
CA THR A 424 -10.79 9.76 9.45
C THR A 424 -11.98 9.90 10.40
N LYS A 425 -11.90 10.84 11.36
CA LYS A 425 -12.98 11.10 12.34
C LYS A 425 -14.27 11.64 11.71
N SER A 426 -14.25 12.11 10.48
CA SER A 426 -15.46 12.54 9.76
C SER A 426 -16.37 11.36 9.38
N TYR A 427 -15.81 10.16 9.26
CA TYR A 427 -16.55 8.95 8.91
C TYR A 427 -17.22 8.26 10.10
N TYR A 428 -16.71 8.50 11.32
CA TYR A 428 -17.19 7.81 12.53
C TYR A 428 -18.70 7.92 12.74
N GLY A 429 -19.25 9.13 12.61
CA GLY A 429 -20.64 9.40 12.95
C GLY A 429 -21.63 8.49 12.24
N ARG A 430 -21.48 8.32 10.93
CA ARG A 430 -22.36 7.47 10.12
C ARG A 430 -22.10 5.98 10.31
N LEU A 431 -20.84 5.58 10.47
CA LEU A 431 -20.48 4.18 10.71
C LEU A 431 -21.01 3.70 12.07
N VAL A 432 -20.75 4.46 13.15
CA VAL A 432 -21.19 4.10 14.50
C VAL A 432 -22.72 4.13 14.61
N ALA A 433 -23.39 5.12 14.03
CA ALA A 433 -24.85 5.17 13.96
C ALA A 433 -25.44 4.00 13.13
N GLY A 434 -24.67 3.45 12.20
CA GLY A 434 -25.03 2.28 11.40
C GLY A 434 -24.75 0.94 12.07
N GLY A 435 -24.17 0.92 13.29
CA GLY A 435 -23.88 -0.31 14.05
C GLY A 435 -22.42 -0.78 13.96
N VAL A 436 -21.56 -0.10 13.18
CA VAL A 436 -20.13 -0.43 13.10
C VAL A 436 -19.40 -0.01 14.37
N LYS A 437 -18.61 -0.91 14.97
CA LYS A 437 -17.84 -0.65 16.18
C LYS A 437 -16.43 -0.14 15.80
N ILE A 438 -16.08 1.05 16.26
CA ILE A 438 -14.77 1.67 16.02
C ILE A 438 -13.98 1.71 17.31
N TYR A 439 -12.72 1.27 17.25
CA TYR A 439 -11.78 1.20 18.36
C TYR A 439 -10.58 2.09 18.08
N GLU A 440 -10.28 3.05 18.94
CA GLU A 440 -9.04 3.84 18.90
C GLU A 440 -7.97 3.17 19.76
N TYR A 441 -6.91 2.66 19.13
CA TYR A 441 -5.78 1.98 19.78
C TYR A 441 -5.03 2.94 20.68
N THR A 442 -5.17 2.80 22.01
CA THR A 442 -4.70 3.78 22.99
C THR A 442 -3.19 3.76 23.26
N PRO A 443 -2.45 2.62 23.13
CA PRO A 443 -1.01 2.61 23.40
C PRO A 443 -0.18 3.47 22.43
N GLY A 444 -0.71 3.78 21.24
CA GLY A 444 0.04 4.59 20.28
C GLY A 444 -0.56 4.64 18.88
N PHE A 445 0.32 4.53 17.89
CA PHE A 445 -0.05 4.56 16.48
C PHE A 445 -0.23 3.14 15.93
N ASN A 446 -1.47 2.81 15.59
CA ASN A 446 -1.78 1.57 14.89
C ASN A 446 -1.53 1.74 13.39
N HIS A 447 -0.54 1.04 12.85
CA HIS A 447 -0.20 1.04 11.42
C HIS A 447 -0.49 -0.29 10.74
N ALA A 448 -0.99 -1.30 11.45
CA ALA A 448 -1.34 -2.60 10.87
C ALA A 448 -2.50 -2.48 9.86
N LYS A 449 -2.42 -3.23 8.76
CA LYS A 449 -3.44 -3.33 7.71
C LYS A 449 -3.88 -4.78 7.65
N LEU A 450 -5.03 -5.04 8.29
CA LEU A 450 -5.58 -6.37 8.45
C LEU A 450 -7.06 -6.37 8.09
N CYS A 451 -7.50 -7.45 7.50
CA CYS A 451 -8.91 -7.80 7.36
C CYS A 451 -9.08 -9.26 7.72
N ILE A 452 -10.15 -9.61 8.44
CA ILE A 452 -10.52 -10.99 8.71
C ILE A 452 -12.04 -11.14 8.67
N ALA A 453 -12.53 -12.25 8.12
CA ALA A 453 -13.95 -12.59 8.10
C ALA A 453 -14.16 -14.04 8.57
N ASP A 454 -15.08 -14.22 9.51
CA ASP A 454 -15.65 -15.48 10.02
C ASP A 454 -14.65 -16.55 10.49
N GLY A 455 -13.36 -16.20 10.65
CA GLY A 455 -12.31 -17.18 10.94
C GLY A 455 -11.91 -18.06 9.75
N GLU A 456 -12.41 -17.77 8.56
CA GLU A 456 -12.19 -18.56 7.35
C GLU A 456 -11.11 -17.95 6.45
N SER A 457 -11.03 -16.62 6.41
CA SER A 457 -10.03 -15.91 5.58
C SER A 457 -9.52 -14.65 6.26
N ALA A 458 -8.25 -14.34 5.99
CA ALA A 458 -7.60 -13.12 6.45
C ALA A 458 -6.75 -12.49 5.34
N VAL A 459 -6.59 -11.18 5.42
CA VAL A 459 -5.70 -10.38 4.56
C VAL A 459 -4.67 -9.69 5.43
N VAL A 460 -3.40 -9.84 5.08
CA VAL A 460 -2.28 -9.12 5.68
C VAL A 460 -1.50 -8.45 4.55
N GLY A 461 -1.33 -7.13 4.61
CA GLY A 461 -0.68 -6.43 3.51
C GLY A 461 -0.32 -4.99 3.82
N SER A 462 -0.12 -4.23 2.76
CA SER A 462 0.27 -2.83 2.83
C SER A 462 -0.90 -1.85 2.64
N ALA A 463 -2.05 -2.29 2.07
CA ALA A 463 -3.16 -1.43 1.67
C ALA A 463 -3.98 -0.92 2.86
N ASN A 464 -4.02 0.39 3.04
CA ASN A 464 -4.89 1.06 4.02
C ASN A 464 -6.34 1.13 3.51
N LEU A 465 -7.28 1.43 4.42
CA LEU A 465 -8.63 1.82 4.08
C LEU A 465 -8.70 3.34 3.76
N ASP A 466 -7.94 3.77 2.75
CA ASP A 466 -7.96 5.14 2.27
C ASP A 466 -7.83 5.23 0.74
N TYR A 467 -8.24 6.38 0.17
CA TYR A 467 -8.24 6.57 -1.28
C TYR A 467 -6.84 6.47 -1.91
N ARG A 468 -5.79 6.85 -1.17
CA ARG A 468 -4.43 6.78 -1.72
C ARG A 468 -3.99 5.34 -1.92
N SER A 469 -4.19 4.50 -0.91
CA SER A 469 -3.89 3.07 -1.01
C SER A 469 -4.73 2.38 -2.08
N LEU A 470 -6.04 2.66 -2.12
CA LEU A 470 -6.97 1.93 -3.00
C LEU A 470 -6.93 2.38 -4.47
N TYR A 471 -6.35 3.57 -4.80
CA TYR A 471 -6.42 4.12 -6.16
C TYR A 471 -5.15 4.80 -6.68
N HIS A 472 -4.14 5.02 -5.83
CA HIS A 472 -2.93 5.77 -6.22
C HIS A 472 -1.62 5.09 -5.88
N HIS A 473 -1.65 4.10 -4.98
CA HIS A 473 -0.44 3.40 -4.58
C HIS A 473 -0.35 2.03 -5.23
N PHE A 474 0.89 1.61 -5.52
CA PHE A 474 1.20 0.20 -5.69
C PHE A 474 1.19 -0.43 -4.31
N GLU A 475 0.34 -1.42 -4.11
CA GLU A 475 0.17 -2.12 -2.84
C GLU A 475 0.44 -3.61 -3.01
N ASN A 476 0.68 -4.31 -1.91
CA ASN A 476 0.78 -5.76 -1.89
C ASN A 476 0.10 -6.36 -0.67
N GLY A 477 -0.30 -7.60 -0.78
CA GLY A 477 -0.84 -8.34 0.33
C GLY A 477 -0.89 -9.83 0.06
N ILE A 478 -1.26 -10.57 1.08
CA ILE A 478 -1.48 -12.01 1.00
C ILE A 478 -2.87 -12.30 1.57
N VAL A 479 -3.69 -12.97 0.78
CA VAL A 479 -4.96 -13.54 1.25
C VAL A 479 -4.69 -14.96 1.72
N PHE A 480 -5.10 -15.25 2.94
CA PHE A 480 -5.07 -16.58 3.57
C PHE A 480 -6.48 -17.16 3.59
N TYR A 481 -6.65 -18.39 3.15
CA TYR A 481 -7.92 -19.09 3.17
C TYR A 481 -7.78 -20.37 4.00
N HIS A 482 -8.56 -20.50 5.06
CA HIS A 482 -8.58 -21.65 5.97
C HIS A 482 -7.19 -22.06 6.50
N ASP A 483 -6.30 -21.09 6.63
CA ASP A 483 -4.93 -21.25 7.12
C ASP A 483 -4.85 -20.92 8.63
N PRO A 484 -3.98 -21.58 9.42
CA PRO A 484 -3.81 -21.28 10.85
C PRO A 484 -3.46 -19.82 11.16
N VAL A 485 -2.84 -19.08 10.21
CA VAL A 485 -2.58 -17.64 10.34
C VAL A 485 -3.86 -16.86 10.58
N VAL A 486 -5.02 -17.29 10.03
CA VAL A 486 -6.31 -16.61 10.19
C VAL A 486 -6.67 -16.48 11.66
N GLU A 487 -6.53 -17.56 12.44
CA GLU A 487 -6.81 -17.52 13.88
C GLU A 487 -5.81 -16.64 14.64
N THR A 488 -4.53 -16.65 14.23
CA THR A 488 -3.49 -15.80 14.85
C THR A 488 -3.81 -14.31 14.62
N VAL A 489 -4.24 -13.94 13.40
CA VAL A 489 -4.70 -12.58 13.06
C VAL A 489 -5.91 -12.19 13.91
N ARG A 490 -6.88 -13.10 14.08
CA ARG A 490 -8.08 -12.87 14.90
C ARG A 490 -7.70 -12.55 16.35
N GLN A 491 -6.79 -13.34 16.92
CA GLN A 491 -6.34 -13.16 18.31
C GLN A 491 -5.57 -11.84 18.48
N ASP A 492 -4.74 -11.44 17.51
CA ASP A 492 -4.01 -10.18 17.56
C ASP A 492 -4.96 -8.97 17.47
N LEU A 493 -5.94 -9.02 16.55
CA LEU A 493 -6.99 -7.99 16.45
C LEU A 493 -7.80 -7.87 17.74
N GLN A 494 -8.14 -9.01 18.38
CA GLN A 494 -8.84 -8.99 19.66
C GLN A 494 -7.98 -8.33 20.76
N LYS A 495 -6.70 -8.69 20.87
CA LYS A 495 -5.76 -8.05 21.82
C LYS A 495 -5.62 -6.55 21.57
N MET A 496 -5.61 -6.11 20.30
CA MET A 496 -5.60 -4.69 19.95
C MET A 496 -6.88 -4.00 20.43
N MET A 497 -8.06 -4.61 20.26
CA MET A 497 -9.33 -4.07 20.73
C MET A 497 -9.43 -3.99 22.25
N ASP A 498 -8.87 -4.99 22.98
CA ASP A 498 -8.91 -5.05 24.44
C ASP A 498 -8.17 -3.86 25.09
N VAL A 499 -7.13 -3.33 24.42
CA VAL A 499 -6.39 -2.15 24.87
C VAL A 499 -6.84 -0.85 24.19
N SER A 500 -7.93 -0.88 23.44
CA SER A 500 -8.44 0.26 22.67
C SER A 500 -9.67 0.87 23.33
N ARG A 501 -9.87 2.15 23.05
CA ARG A 501 -11.10 2.85 23.44
C ARG A 501 -12.16 2.69 22.37
N GLN A 502 -13.28 2.04 22.69
CA GLN A 502 -14.42 1.99 21.78
C GLN A 502 -15.12 3.36 21.70
N ILE A 503 -15.43 3.80 20.48
CA ILE A 503 -16.11 5.07 20.22
C ILE A 503 -17.62 4.89 20.38
N SER A 504 -18.20 5.66 21.29
CA SER A 504 -19.65 5.69 21.51
C SER A 504 -20.35 6.77 20.68
N LEU A 505 -21.62 6.55 20.34
CA LEU A 505 -22.44 7.54 19.65
C LEU A 505 -22.57 8.84 20.47
N GLN A 506 -22.68 8.72 21.80
CA GLN A 506 -22.76 9.86 22.72
C GLN A 506 -21.52 10.75 22.63
N SER A 507 -20.32 10.17 22.58
CA SER A 507 -19.07 10.93 22.42
C SER A 507 -19.01 11.71 21.10
N LEU A 508 -19.63 11.18 20.04
CA LEU A 508 -19.69 11.81 18.72
C LEU A 508 -20.73 12.95 18.67
N ILE A 509 -21.85 12.78 19.40
CA ILE A 509 -22.86 13.84 19.52
C ILE A 509 -22.27 15.05 20.25
N ALA A 510 -21.46 14.85 21.28
CA ALA A 510 -20.80 15.88 22.08
C ALA A 510 -19.74 16.69 21.32
N VAL A 511 -19.30 16.26 20.13
CA VAL A 511 -18.32 17.02 19.32
C VAL A 511 -18.91 18.36 18.90
N PRO A 512 -18.21 19.51 19.13
CA PRO A 512 -18.69 20.83 18.76
C PRO A 512 -19.06 20.98 17.28
N ARG A 513 -20.11 21.75 16.97
CA ARG A 513 -20.62 21.91 15.59
C ARG A 513 -19.55 22.44 14.63
N TRP A 514 -18.70 23.36 15.05
CA TRP A 514 -17.63 23.91 14.21
C TRP A 514 -16.58 22.84 13.82
N LYS A 515 -16.25 21.91 14.75
CA LYS A 515 -15.37 20.76 14.43
C LYS A 515 -16.01 19.81 13.43
N LYS A 516 -17.32 19.58 13.54
CA LYS A 516 -18.06 18.78 12.56
C LYS A 516 -18.02 19.41 11.18
N ALA A 517 -18.29 20.73 11.10
CA ALA A 517 -18.20 21.50 9.84
C ALA A 517 -16.79 21.45 9.24
N PHE A 518 -15.74 21.66 10.06
CA PHE A 518 -14.36 21.54 9.62
C PHE A 518 -14.02 20.16 9.05
N ARG A 519 -14.44 19.07 9.74
CA ARG A 519 -14.27 17.70 9.25
C ARG A 519 -14.99 17.44 7.93
N MET A 520 -16.17 18.03 7.73
CA MET A 520 -16.90 17.94 6.46
C MET A 520 -16.16 18.63 5.32
N LEU A 521 -15.56 19.81 5.58
CA LEU A 521 -14.75 20.52 4.58
C LEU A 521 -13.50 19.71 4.19
N ILE A 522 -12.79 19.14 5.17
CA ILE A 522 -11.62 18.27 4.87
C ILE A 522 -12.05 17.06 4.04
N ARG A 523 -13.22 16.49 4.31
CA ARG A 523 -13.74 15.35 3.57
C ARG A 523 -13.96 15.63 2.07
N LEU A 524 -14.18 16.89 1.66
CA LEU A 524 -14.24 17.23 0.23
C LEU A 524 -12.91 16.94 -0.49
N ALA A 525 -11.79 17.06 0.23
CA ALA A 525 -10.46 16.74 -0.30
C ALA A 525 -10.05 15.28 -0.04
N ALA A 526 -10.91 14.44 0.54
CA ALA A 526 -10.60 13.04 0.88
C ALA A 526 -9.98 12.24 -0.29
N PRO A 527 -10.44 12.38 -1.56
CA PRO A 527 -9.84 11.66 -2.68
C PRO A 527 -8.40 12.06 -2.99
N MET A 528 -7.92 13.17 -2.41
CA MET A 528 -6.56 13.70 -2.63
C MET A 528 -5.65 13.51 -1.41
N LEU A 529 -6.20 13.05 -0.26
CA LEU A 529 -5.49 12.88 1.03
C LEU A 529 -4.81 11.50 1.18
#